data_dd8ee1f2f745a8ecbc377a8004eac47e
#
_entry.id   dd8ee1f2f745a8ecbc377a8004eac47e
#
_cell.length_a   1.000
_cell.length_b   1.000
_cell.length_c   1.000
_cell.angle_alpha   90.00
_cell.angle_beta   90.00
_cell.angle_gamma   90.00
#
_symmetry.space_group_name_H-M   'P 1'
#
loop_
_entity.id
_entity.type
_entity.pdbx_description
1 polymer ?
#
loop_
_entity_poly.entity_id
_entity_poly.type
_entity_poly.pdbx_seq_one_letter_code
_entity_poly.pdbx_strand_id
1 'polypeptide(L)'
;MIPLRLALLLALAASCWGQYLRGVNLAGAEFGDTKIPGALNTDYTYNSERSFQYFAAKGLTLIRVPIRWERIQPVLGGPLDATNLNALKRNITWAKTNGAKVIIDPHNYGRYKINEGGVLKEYVIDESYDGAVKVSSANFQNLWVRLSNEFRDELAVYAYDLMNEPHDMGKADWKAISQAALTAIRNNGDNKLIMVPGDAWSAAHRWPSVHGPTTWISDPANNFMYEAHQYFDSDNSGTYKRTYDQELAGNANLATLGQTRVAQFVDWCNGNGVKGFLGEFGVPNTDPRWLTVLDNFLSALDAAGFDAAYWAAGEWWGSYALSVQPQSSFTIDRPQLAVLMKHLPPSAFTSVSAANPSGWAAALDSLVSGYGSGLASATQRATSLPLPTTLGNTQVELTDSNGWKVLAPLVMVSSAQINYLVPAGMALGRVDALVRNAGKVVGTGTLRVEKVAPALFTANADGQGVAAAQIVRVRSNGAQSYEPVAQADAGQGKFVPLPIDFGDASDRLFLLLYGTGFRDLAGLDAASLQIGALTVPVSYAGKQPEFPGLDQVNAELPRALAGAGEVAVVFKVDGKTANRLALAFH
;
A
#
# COMPACT_ATOMS: atom_id res chain seq x y z
N MET A 1 -25.38 39.28 -34.44
CA MET A 1 -25.34 39.24 -32.97
C MET A 1 -25.50 37.78 -32.55
N ILE A 2 -24.41 37.11 -32.21
CA ILE A 2 -24.37 35.75 -31.75
C ILE A 2 -23.82 35.81 -30.31
N PRO A 3 -24.54 35.30 -29.28
CA PRO A 3 -23.97 35.30 -27.94
C PRO A 3 -23.03 34.10 -27.77
N LEU A 4 -21.82 34.41 -27.39
CA LEU A 4 -20.76 33.52 -26.99
C LEU A 4 -21.20 32.75 -25.72
N ARG A 5 -21.43 31.43 -25.83
CA ARG A 5 -21.60 30.57 -24.66
C ARG A 5 -20.22 30.18 -24.13
N LEU A 6 -19.89 30.75 -23.00
CA LEU A 6 -18.73 30.37 -22.17
C LEU A 6 -18.98 28.96 -21.62
N ALA A 7 -18.34 27.95 -22.21
CA ALA A 7 -18.32 26.62 -21.64
C ALA A 7 -17.33 26.60 -20.48
N LEU A 8 -17.86 26.57 -19.26
CA LEU A 8 -17.10 26.34 -18.03
C LEU A 8 -16.66 24.88 -18.04
N LEU A 9 -15.42 24.62 -18.43
CA LEU A 9 -14.75 23.34 -18.22
C LEU A 9 -14.47 23.20 -16.72
N LEU A 10 -15.40 22.58 -16.01
CA LEU A 10 -15.12 21.96 -14.73
C LEU A 10 -14.17 20.76 -15.01
N ALA A 11 -12.87 21.01 -14.90
CA ALA A 11 -11.92 19.95 -14.72
C ALA A 11 -12.25 19.25 -13.39
N LEU A 12 -13.01 18.16 -13.45
CA LEU A 12 -13.03 17.17 -12.40
C LEU A 12 -11.60 16.64 -12.30
N ALA A 13 -10.83 17.20 -11.38
CA ALA A 13 -9.63 16.56 -10.88
C ALA A 13 -10.08 15.20 -10.35
N ALA A 14 -9.91 14.15 -11.14
CA ALA A 14 -9.89 12.81 -10.64
C ALA A 14 -8.78 12.81 -9.60
N SER A 15 -9.16 12.88 -8.32
CA SER A 15 -8.25 12.66 -7.21
C SER A 15 -7.72 11.25 -7.39
N CYS A 16 -6.53 11.16 -8.02
CA CYS A 16 -5.67 10.01 -7.85
C CYS A 16 -5.44 9.93 -6.34
N TRP A 17 -6.19 9.10 -5.66
CA TRP A 17 -5.96 8.75 -4.26
C TRP A 17 -4.59 8.07 -4.22
N GLY A 18 -3.54 8.87 -4.07
CA GLY A 18 -2.21 8.38 -3.77
C GLY A 18 -2.35 7.57 -2.48
N GLN A 19 -1.86 6.33 -2.51
CA GLN A 19 -1.89 5.45 -1.36
C GLN A 19 -1.04 6.11 -0.26
N TYR A 20 -1.68 6.68 0.79
CA TYR A 20 -0.99 7.22 1.94
C TYR A 20 -0.46 6.08 2.83
N LEU A 21 0.50 6.39 3.69
CA LEU A 21 1.07 5.46 4.65
C LEU A 21 0.66 5.82 6.08
N ARG A 22 0.54 4.81 6.93
CA ARG A 22 0.32 4.96 8.37
C ARG A 22 1.41 4.25 9.12
N GLY A 23 1.84 4.86 10.23
CA GLY A 23 2.93 4.33 11.01
C GLY A 23 3.00 4.83 12.43
N VAL A 24 4.16 4.60 13.02
CA VAL A 24 4.49 5.00 14.40
C VAL A 24 5.90 5.55 14.47
N ASN A 25 6.13 6.43 15.45
CA ASN A 25 7.46 6.77 15.90
C ASN A 25 7.98 5.67 16.82
N LEU A 26 9.07 4.99 16.48
CA LEU A 26 9.76 4.05 17.37
C LEU A 26 10.84 4.82 18.17
N ALA A 27 10.39 5.47 19.21
CA ALA A 27 11.20 6.29 20.11
C ALA A 27 12.16 5.45 20.97
N GLY A 28 13.27 6.06 21.38
CA GLY A 28 14.26 5.43 22.26
C GLY A 28 15.70 5.88 22.00
N ALA A 29 16.12 6.08 20.75
CA ALA A 29 17.49 6.48 20.44
C ALA A 29 17.73 7.98 20.69
N GLU A 30 16.68 8.77 20.86
CA GLU A 30 16.71 10.19 21.28
C GLU A 30 16.64 10.37 22.80
N PHE A 31 16.31 9.34 23.60
CA PHE A 31 16.17 9.43 25.07
C PHE A 31 17.45 9.87 25.77
N GLY A 32 17.34 10.30 27.03
CA GLY A 32 18.49 10.67 27.85
C GLY A 32 19.27 11.87 27.30
N ASP A 33 18.59 12.91 26.89
CA ASP A 33 19.15 14.14 26.29
C ASP A 33 20.00 14.99 27.24
N THR A 34 19.96 14.70 28.52
CA THR A 34 20.84 15.30 29.58
C THR A 34 22.19 14.58 29.69
N LYS A 35 22.35 13.44 29.02
CA LYS A 35 23.58 12.63 29.01
C LYS A 35 24.06 12.42 27.58
N ILE A 36 24.85 13.33 27.06
CA ILE A 36 25.37 13.32 25.70
C ILE A 36 26.89 13.05 25.73
N PRO A 37 27.36 12.08 24.94
CA PRO A 37 26.61 11.16 24.03
C PRO A 37 25.79 10.09 24.76
N GLY A 38 26.06 9.80 26.06
CA GLY A 38 25.44 8.74 26.82
C GLY A 38 25.89 7.34 26.38
N ALA A 39 25.37 6.31 27.04
CA ALA A 39 25.68 4.91 26.77
C ALA A 39 24.47 4.17 26.20
N LEU A 40 24.65 3.51 25.05
CA LEU A 40 23.64 2.69 24.41
C LEU A 40 23.17 1.56 25.35
N ASN A 41 21.87 1.33 25.41
CA ASN A 41 21.18 0.39 26.31
C ASN A 41 21.27 0.74 27.82
N THR A 42 21.71 1.96 28.15
CA THR A 42 21.72 2.49 29.52
C THR A 42 21.02 3.84 29.59
N ASP A 43 21.40 4.79 28.75
CA ASP A 43 20.83 6.14 28.72
C ASP A 43 19.84 6.28 27.54
N TYR A 44 20.00 5.49 26.50
CA TYR A 44 19.12 5.43 25.34
C TYR A 44 19.16 4.04 24.68
N THR A 45 18.22 3.76 23.79
CA THR A 45 18.13 2.44 23.12
C THR A 45 17.60 2.57 21.71
N TYR A 46 17.99 1.63 20.85
CA TYR A 46 17.27 1.33 19.59
C TYR A 46 16.33 0.15 19.85
N ASN A 47 15.11 0.23 19.29
CA ASN A 47 14.10 -0.81 19.50
C ASN A 47 14.51 -2.15 18.91
N SER A 48 13.94 -3.26 19.44
CA SER A 48 14.21 -4.61 18.96
C SER A 48 13.46 -4.93 17.66
N GLU A 49 13.88 -6.00 16.98
CA GLU A 49 13.21 -6.53 15.79
C GLU A 49 11.72 -6.80 16.02
N ARG A 50 11.37 -7.21 17.23
CA ARG A 50 10.00 -7.56 17.61
C ARG A 50 9.03 -6.38 17.49
N SER A 51 9.47 -5.17 17.78
CA SER A 51 8.67 -3.96 17.57
C SER A 51 8.38 -3.73 16.07
N PHE A 52 9.35 -3.92 15.19
CA PHE A 52 9.15 -3.82 13.75
C PHE A 52 8.19 -4.89 13.23
N GLN A 53 8.35 -6.14 13.65
CA GLN A 53 7.46 -7.25 13.32
C GLN A 53 6.02 -6.95 13.75
N TYR A 54 5.85 -6.50 15.00
CA TYR A 54 4.54 -6.23 15.56
C TYR A 54 3.79 -5.14 14.80
N PHE A 55 4.40 -3.97 14.60
CA PHE A 55 3.72 -2.86 13.91
C PHE A 55 3.48 -3.13 12.43
N ALA A 56 4.42 -3.76 11.74
CA ALA A 56 4.23 -4.19 10.36
C ALA A 56 3.08 -5.21 10.21
N ALA A 57 2.99 -6.20 11.11
CA ALA A 57 1.88 -7.17 11.14
C ALA A 57 0.51 -6.52 11.41
N LYS A 58 0.48 -5.35 12.08
CA LYS A 58 -0.73 -4.54 12.28
C LYS A 58 -1.02 -3.58 11.11
N GLY A 59 -0.20 -3.59 10.04
CA GLY A 59 -0.35 -2.71 8.87
C GLY A 59 0.24 -1.30 9.04
N LEU A 60 0.87 -1.02 10.18
CA LEU A 60 1.58 0.24 10.45
C LEU A 60 3.00 0.13 9.92
N THR A 61 3.15 0.33 8.61
CA THR A 61 4.38 0.03 7.87
C THR A 61 5.31 1.23 7.67
N LEU A 62 4.96 2.40 8.19
CA LEU A 62 5.82 3.59 8.17
C LEU A 62 6.42 3.81 9.56
N ILE A 63 7.72 3.64 9.71
CA ILE A 63 8.42 3.75 10.99
C ILE A 63 9.31 4.99 10.99
N ARG A 64 8.94 6.02 11.76
CA ARG A 64 9.82 7.15 12.04
C ARG A 64 10.75 6.76 13.18
N VAL A 65 12.06 6.89 12.99
CA VAL A 65 13.10 6.53 13.96
C VAL A 65 13.78 7.81 14.43
N PRO A 66 13.38 8.36 15.60
CA PRO A 66 14.08 9.47 16.22
C PRO A 66 15.50 9.09 16.63
N ILE A 67 16.49 9.92 16.29
CA ILE A 67 17.88 9.76 16.68
C ILE A 67 18.44 11.08 17.22
N ARG A 68 19.51 11.04 17.97
CA ARG A 68 20.23 12.28 18.38
C ARG A 68 21.39 12.56 17.44
N TRP A 69 21.48 13.82 16.97
CA TRP A 69 22.59 14.28 16.14
C TRP A 69 23.92 14.08 16.85
N GLU A 70 24.01 14.46 18.14
CA GLU A 70 25.22 14.34 18.97
C GLU A 70 25.70 12.89 19.15
N ARG A 71 24.81 11.91 18.96
CA ARG A 71 25.15 10.48 19.04
C ARG A 71 25.58 9.92 17.72
N ILE A 72 24.87 10.27 16.66
CA ILE A 72 25.19 9.79 15.32
C ILE A 72 26.42 10.52 14.74
N GLN A 73 26.66 11.79 15.13
CA GLN A 73 27.83 12.58 14.74
C GLN A 73 28.34 13.37 15.95
N PRO A 74 29.17 12.75 16.83
CA PRO A 74 29.63 13.36 18.09
C PRO A 74 30.53 14.59 17.93
N VAL A 75 31.15 14.71 16.78
CA VAL A 75 31.98 15.86 16.41
C VAL A 75 31.38 16.54 15.20
N LEU A 76 31.02 17.82 15.32
CA LEU A 76 30.47 18.59 14.21
C LEU A 76 31.39 18.56 12.99
N GLY A 77 30.86 18.15 11.83
CA GLY A 77 31.63 17.93 10.61
C GLY A 77 32.52 16.68 10.62
N GLY A 78 32.60 15.94 11.73
CA GLY A 78 33.35 14.70 11.87
C GLY A 78 32.66 13.47 11.24
N PRO A 79 33.27 12.27 11.36
CA PRO A 79 32.65 11.03 10.90
C PRO A 79 31.41 10.67 11.72
N LEU A 80 30.53 9.83 11.14
CA LEU A 80 29.43 9.22 11.89
C LEU A 80 29.99 8.20 12.89
N ASP A 81 29.37 8.13 14.06
CA ASP A 81 29.70 7.12 15.08
C ASP A 81 29.29 5.74 14.63
N ALA A 82 30.23 4.81 14.60
CA ALA A 82 30.02 3.46 14.08
C ALA A 82 29.00 2.66 14.91
N THR A 83 28.92 2.86 16.21
CA THR A 83 27.98 2.15 17.11
C THR A 83 26.55 2.54 16.81
N ASN A 84 26.28 3.84 16.77
CA ASN A 84 24.95 4.36 16.47
C ASN A 84 24.52 4.13 15.02
N LEU A 85 25.46 4.30 14.07
CA LEU A 85 25.20 3.99 12.67
C LEU A 85 24.83 2.51 12.46
N ASN A 86 25.56 1.57 13.08
CA ASN A 86 25.25 0.15 12.99
C ASN A 86 23.92 -0.20 13.68
N ALA A 87 23.57 0.47 14.76
CA ALA A 87 22.27 0.28 15.42
C ALA A 87 21.12 0.77 14.53
N LEU A 88 21.26 1.94 13.90
CA LEU A 88 20.30 2.46 12.94
C LEU A 88 20.17 1.53 11.70
N LYS A 89 21.29 1.05 11.15
CA LYS A 89 21.30 0.07 10.05
C LYS A 89 20.55 -1.22 10.41
N ARG A 90 20.69 -1.71 11.65
CA ARG A 90 19.90 -2.88 12.12
C ARG A 90 18.41 -2.59 12.13
N ASN A 91 17.98 -1.43 12.64
CA ASN A 91 16.57 -1.03 12.62
C ASN A 91 16.03 -0.98 11.18
N ILE A 92 16.79 -0.42 10.24
CA ILE A 92 16.42 -0.38 8.81
C ILE A 92 16.33 -1.79 8.22
N THR A 93 17.26 -2.69 8.57
CA THR A 93 17.22 -4.10 8.15
C THR A 93 15.96 -4.79 8.66
N TRP A 94 15.59 -4.60 9.92
CA TRP A 94 14.38 -5.19 10.50
C TRP A 94 13.11 -4.62 9.87
N ALA A 95 13.06 -3.32 9.58
CA ALA A 95 11.97 -2.73 8.81
C ALA A 95 11.83 -3.38 7.43
N LYS A 96 12.95 -3.50 6.69
CA LYS A 96 13.01 -4.11 5.37
C LYS A 96 12.52 -5.56 5.37
N THR A 97 13.00 -6.37 6.30
CA THR A 97 12.62 -7.79 6.44
C THR A 97 11.11 -7.95 6.70
N ASN A 98 10.50 -6.99 7.39
CA ASN A 98 9.09 -7.00 7.74
C ASN A 98 8.20 -6.16 6.79
N GLY A 99 8.72 -5.72 5.63
CA GLY A 99 7.96 -4.95 4.65
C GLY A 99 7.60 -3.53 5.08
N ALA A 100 8.30 -2.99 6.10
CA ALA A 100 8.14 -1.63 6.58
C ALA A 100 9.18 -0.68 5.96
N LYS A 101 8.92 0.61 6.05
CA LYS A 101 9.75 1.71 5.57
C LYS A 101 10.18 2.59 6.73
N VAL A 102 11.37 3.16 6.66
CA VAL A 102 11.95 3.99 7.73
C VAL A 102 12.06 5.45 7.30
N ILE A 103 11.67 6.34 8.19
CA ILE A 103 12.01 7.77 8.17
C ILE A 103 13.11 7.97 9.20
N ILE A 104 14.21 8.59 8.81
CA ILE A 104 15.30 8.96 9.72
C ILE A 104 15.07 10.39 10.19
N ASP A 105 14.98 10.59 11.51
CA ASP A 105 14.67 11.86 12.15
C ASP A 105 15.77 12.25 13.16
N PRO A 106 16.61 13.25 12.87
CA PRO A 106 17.41 13.94 13.88
C PRO A 106 16.53 14.72 14.85
N HIS A 107 16.28 14.16 16.03
CA HIS A 107 15.33 14.66 17.02
C HIS A 107 15.93 15.76 17.90
N ASN A 108 16.35 16.87 17.27
CA ASN A 108 17.23 17.86 17.90
C ASN A 108 16.70 19.30 17.93
N TYR A 109 15.46 19.56 17.52
CA TYR A 109 14.76 20.85 17.71
C TYR A 109 15.49 22.08 17.09
N GLY A 110 16.27 21.88 16.03
CA GLY A 110 17.07 22.95 15.39
C GLY A 110 18.36 23.29 16.13
N ARG A 111 18.90 22.39 16.96
CA ARG A 111 20.04 22.67 17.84
C ARG A 111 20.96 21.45 18.04
N TYR A 112 22.10 21.71 18.70
CA TYR A 112 23.11 20.70 19.04
C TYR A 112 23.71 21.00 20.39
N LYS A 113 23.98 20.00 21.21
CA LYS A 113 24.59 20.16 22.56
C LYS A 113 26.10 19.93 22.50
N ILE A 114 26.86 20.89 22.99
CA ILE A 114 28.33 20.83 23.09
C ILE A 114 28.71 20.73 24.56
N ASN A 115 29.63 19.83 24.90
CA ASN A 115 30.23 19.77 26.24
C ASN A 115 31.34 20.78 26.34
N GLU A 116 31.14 21.83 27.10
CA GLU A 116 32.14 22.86 27.41
C GLU A 116 32.57 22.77 28.86
N GLY A 117 33.76 22.25 29.12
CA GLY A 117 34.30 22.11 30.45
C GLY A 117 33.50 21.23 31.42
N GLY A 118 32.83 20.20 30.90
CA GLY A 118 31.99 19.30 31.68
C GLY A 118 30.52 19.71 31.78
N VAL A 119 30.13 20.85 31.19
CA VAL A 119 28.76 21.34 31.15
C VAL A 119 28.21 21.20 29.73
N LEU A 120 27.06 20.50 29.56
CA LEU A 120 26.34 20.45 28.30
C LEU A 120 25.63 21.77 28.07
N LYS A 121 26.01 22.48 27.01
CA LYS A 121 25.34 23.68 26.52
C LYS A 121 24.69 23.44 25.20
N GLU A 122 23.50 23.98 25.01
CA GLU A 122 22.70 23.85 23.81
C GLU A 122 22.86 25.08 22.92
N TYR A 123 23.10 24.86 21.62
CA TYR A 123 23.33 25.90 20.64
C TYR A 123 22.40 25.72 19.43
N VAL A 124 21.65 26.76 19.12
CA VAL A 124 20.79 26.82 17.95
C VAL A 124 21.64 26.97 16.69
N ILE A 125 21.27 26.28 15.63
CA ILE A 125 21.95 26.34 14.34
C ILE A 125 21.91 27.78 13.82
N ASP A 126 23.08 28.31 13.38
CA ASP A 126 23.30 29.68 12.87
C ASP A 126 22.98 30.81 13.83
N GLU A 127 22.63 30.53 15.08
CA GLU A 127 22.51 31.59 16.10
C GLU A 127 23.90 31.96 16.66
N SER A 128 24.09 33.26 16.95
CA SER A 128 25.34 33.78 17.45
C SER A 128 25.35 33.84 18.99
N TYR A 129 26.39 33.26 19.57
CA TYR A 129 26.65 33.26 21.02
C TYR A 129 28.01 33.94 21.28
N ASP A 130 27.99 35.04 21.99
CA ASP A 130 29.20 35.86 22.29
C ASP A 130 29.97 36.24 21.00
N GLY A 131 29.24 36.58 19.95
CA GLY A 131 29.82 36.99 18.65
C GLY A 131 30.28 35.84 17.75
N ALA A 132 30.06 34.59 18.12
CA ALA A 132 30.45 33.43 17.32
C ALA A 132 29.28 32.44 17.13
N VAL A 133 29.16 31.88 15.93
CA VAL A 133 28.27 30.76 15.63
C VAL A 133 28.94 29.45 16.07
N LYS A 134 28.35 28.75 17.02
CA LYS A 134 28.90 27.47 17.54
C LYS A 134 28.47 26.26 16.70
N VAL A 135 27.26 26.27 16.13
CA VAL A 135 26.68 25.23 15.28
C VAL A 135 26.15 25.91 14.02
N SER A 136 26.72 25.59 12.88
CA SER A 136 26.36 26.25 11.62
C SER A 136 25.47 25.36 10.75
N SER A 137 24.74 25.98 9.82
CA SER A 137 24.03 25.27 8.73
C SER A 137 24.98 24.39 7.92
N ALA A 138 26.26 24.76 7.79
CA ALA A 138 27.26 23.90 7.14
C ALA A 138 27.52 22.60 7.93
N ASN A 139 27.48 22.64 9.26
CA ASN A 139 27.55 21.43 10.08
C ASN A 139 26.33 20.54 9.86
N PHE A 140 25.15 21.14 9.78
CA PHE A 140 23.90 20.42 9.52
C PHE A 140 23.87 19.81 8.12
N GLN A 141 24.31 20.53 7.10
CA GLN A 141 24.50 20.01 5.75
C GLN A 141 25.48 18.82 5.74
N ASN A 142 26.58 18.90 6.50
CA ASN A 142 27.54 17.81 6.60
C ASN A 142 26.95 16.54 7.21
N LEU A 143 26.12 16.66 8.26
CA LEU A 143 25.37 15.52 8.81
C LEU A 143 24.56 14.83 7.70
N TRP A 144 23.76 15.61 6.97
CA TRP A 144 22.87 15.04 5.96
C TRP A 144 23.61 14.45 4.75
N VAL A 145 24.69 15.08 4.31
CA VAL A 145 25.54 14.49 3.26
C VAL A 145 26.11 13.15 3.70
N ARG A 146 26.53 13.00 4.95
CA ARG A 146 27.05 11.72 5.48
C ARG A 146 25.95 10.68 5.61
N LEU A 147 24.78 11.01 6.12
CA LEU A 147 23.64 10.09 6.20
C LEU A 147 23.17 9.69 4.79
N SER A 148 23.12 10.64 3.84
CA SER A 148 22.81 10.37 2.43
C SER A 148 23.81 9.38 1.79
N ASN A 149 25.11 9.50 2.05
CA ASN A 149 26.10 8.54 1.57
C ASN A 149 25.86 7.11 2.08
N GLU A 150 25.34 6.97 3.29
CA GLU A 150 25.03 5.66 3.89
C GLU A 150 23.72 5.06 3.38
N PHE A 151 22.71 5.89 3.03
CA PHE A 151 21.34 5.41 2.88
C PHE A 151 20.67 5.74 1.54
N ARG A 152 21.28 6.50 0.62
CA ARG A 152 20.65 6.87 -0.66
C ARG A 152 20.18 5.67 -1.49
N ASP A 153 20.90 4.56 -1.44
CA ASP A 153 20.61 3.33 -2.20
C ASP A 153 19.77 2.32 -1.39
N GLU A 154 19.49 2.59 -0.09
CA GLU A 154 18.70 1.68 0.74
C GLU A 154 17.19 1.96 0.55
N LEU A 155 16.50 1.03 -0.10
CA LEU A 155 15.08 1.17 -0.45
C LEU A 155 14.13 1.15 0.76
N ALA A 156 14.56 0.58 1.89
CA ALA A 156 13.78 0.59 3.11
C ALA A 156 13.79 1.95 3.80
N VAL A 157 14.77 2.82 3.52
CA VAL A 157 14.75 4.22 3.94
C VAL A 157 13.82 4.98 2.99
N TYR A 158 12.64 5.31 3.48
CA TYR A 158 11.58 6.00 2.75
C TYR A 158 11.89 7.48 2.57
N ALA A 159 12.27 8.14 3.67
CA ALA A 159 12.52 9.57 3.67
C ALA A 159 13.58 9.97 4.71
N TYR A 160 14.12 11.17 4.50
CA TYR A 160 14.86 11.93 5.49
C TYR A 160 13.94 13.04 6.03
N ASP A 161 13.69 13.02 7.34
CA ASP A 161 13.03 14.08 8.04
C ASP A 161 14.11 15.02 8.59
N LEU A 162 14.19 16.24 8.04
CA LEU A 162 15.39 17.07 8.23
C LEU A 162 15.71 17.34 9.68
N MET A 163 14.69 17.60 10.52
CA MET A 163 14.89 17.97 11.93
C MET A 163 13.58 17.86 12.71
N ASN A 164 13.55 17.21 13.85
CA ASN A 164 12.39 17.31 14.73
C ASN A 164 12.19 18.73 15.25
N GLU A 165 10.99 19.26 15.11
CA GLU A 165 10.42 20.43 15.81
C GLU A 165 11.36 21.63 16.00
N PRO A 166 11.91 22.25 14.96
CA PRO A 166 12.64 23.51 15.12
C PRO A 166 11.77 24.55 15.83
N HIS A 167 12.33 25.20 16.86
CA HIS A 167 11.62 26.24 17.61
C HIS A 167 12.59 27.21 18.26
N ASP A 168 12.11 28.40 18.62
CA ASP A 168 12.92 29.44 19.28
C ASP A 168 14.28 29.62 18.59
N MET A 169 14.24 29.72 17.25
CA MET A 169 15.44 29.77 16.41
C MET A 169 16.23 31.09 16.55
N GLY A 170 15.77 32.02 17.37
CA GLY A 170 16.42 33.30 17.58
C GLY A 170 16.42 34.14 16.30
N LYS A 171 17.63 34.50 15.82
CA LYS A 171 17.81 35.23 14.54
C LYS A 171 18.09 34.28 13.37
N ALA A 172 18.22 32.98 13.61
CA ALA A 172 18.48 32.01 12.57
C ALA A 172 17.22 31.80 11.70
N ASP A 173 17.44 31.67 10.39
CA ASP A 173 16.37 31.45 9.42
C ASP A 173 16.23 29.96 9.12
N TRP A 174 15.26 29.30 9.75
CA TRP A 174 14.99 27.88 9.52
C TRP A 174 14.65 27.58 8.05
N LYS A 175 13.99 28.48 7.33
CA LYS A 175 13.68 28.29 5.91
C LYS A 175 14.96 28.20 5.07
N ALA A 176 15.92 29.08 5.33
CA ALA A 176 17.21 29.06 4.65
C ALA A 176 18.04 27.83 5.05
N ILE A 177 18.04 27.44 6.34
CA ILE A 177 18.76 26.27 6.85
C ILE A 177 18.21 24.98 6.21
N SER A 178 16.89 24.80 6.19
CA SER A 178 16.24 23.61 5.62
C SER A 178 16.43 23.52 4.09
N GLN A 179 16.35 24.65 3.38
CA GLN A 179 16.65 24.68 1.93
C GLN A 179 18.12 24.31 1.65
N ALA A 180 19.05 24.82 2.46
CA ALA A 180 20.48 24.51 2.30
C ALA A 180 20.78 23.02 2.54
N ALA A 181 20.14 22.41 3.56
CA ALA A 181 20.27 20.97 3.84
C ALA A 181 19.73 20.11 2.67
N LEU A 182 18.53 20.43 2.16
CA LEU A 182 17.96 19.77 0.98
C LEU A 182 18.90 19.90 -0.22
N THR A 183 19.37 21.10 -0.50
CA THR A 183 20.30 21.36 -1.61
C THR A 183 21.59 20.53 -1.48
N ALA A 184 22.15 20.41 -0.27
CA ALA A 184 23.34 19.60 -0.03
C ALA A 184 23.10 18.10 -0.30
N ILE A 185 21.94 17.57 0.08
CA ILE A 185 21.53 16.19 -0.23
C ILE A 185 21.41 15.98 -1.74
N ARG A 186 20.77 16.90 -2.47
CA ARG A 186 20.59 16.83 -3.93
C ARG A 186 21.93 16.94 -4.67
N ASN A 187 22.80 17.83 -4.23
CA ASN A 187 24.16 17.96 -4.78
C ASN A 187 25.03 16.72 -4.54
N ASN A 188 24.71 15.92 -3.51
CA ASN A 188 25.32 14.62 -3.27
C ASN A 188 24.77 13.51 -4.18
N GLY A 189 23.87 13.82 -5.10
CA GLY A 189 23.26 12.87 -6.05
C GLY A 189 22.14 12.01 -5.45
N ASP A 190 21.58 12.41 -4.33
CA ASP A 190 20.51 11.67 -3.63
C ASP A 190 19.14 12.34 -3.88
N ASN A 191 18.25 11.61 -4.53
CA ASN A 191 16.88 12.04 -4.84
C ASN A 191 15.82 11.44 -3.89
N LYS A 192 16.22 10.89 -2.75
CA LYS A 192 15.30 10.34 -1.75
C LYS A 192 14.30 11.40 -1.28
N LEU A 193 13.10 10.95 -0.87
CA LEU A 193 12.08 11.83 -0.31
C LEU A 193 12.64 12.59 0.91
N ILE A 194 12.39 13.89 0.95
CA ILE A 194 12.78 14.75 2.08
C ILE A 194 11.52 15.30 2.73
N MET A 195 11.41 15.16 4.04
CA MET A 195 10.39 15.79 4.87
C MET A 195 10.97 17.05 5.48
N VAL A 196 10.24 18.15 5.36
CA VAL A 196 10.69 19.47 5.77
C VAL A 196 9.78 20.01 6.87
N PRO A 197 10.18 19.91 8.13
CA PRO A 197 9.42 20.47 9.24
C PRO A 197 9.43 22.00 9.20
N GLY A 198 8.39 22.56 9.84
CA GLY A 198 8.29 24.00 10.05
C GLY A 198 9.04 24.46 11.31
N ASP A 199 9.19 25.79 11.47
CA ASP A 199 9.54 26.40 12.75
C ASP A 199 8.35 26.36 13.73
N ALA A 200 8.54 26.84 14.97
CA ALA A 200 7.54 26.88 16.03
C ALA A 200 6.90 25.49 16.31
N TRP A 201 7.78 24.49 16.55
CA TRP A 201 7.45 23.06 16.81
C TRP A 201 6.69 22.39 15.65
N SER A 202 6.88 22.87 14.43
CA SER A 202 6.19 22.32 13.25
C SER A 202 4.66 22.25 13.40
N ALA A 203 4.07 23.17 14.18
CA ALA A 203 2.68 23.10 14.65
C ALA A 203 1.67 23.31 13.53
N ALA A 204 0.89 22.26 13.16
CA ALA A 204 -0.08 22.29 12.07
C ALA A 204 -1.12 23.41 12.21
N HIS A 205 -1.64 23.63 13.43
CA HIS A 205 -2.67 24.64 13.71
C HIS A 205 -2.19 26.10 13.58
N ARG A 206 -0.89 26.32 13.47
CA ARG A 206 -0.28 27.65 13.31
C ARG A 206 0.43 27.80 11.96
N TRP A 207 0.37 26.80 11.10
CA TRP A 207 1.22 26.71 9.92
C TRP A 207 1.20 27.98 9.05
N PRO A 208 0.04 28.48 8.57
CA PRO A 208 0.03 29.68 7.74
C PRO A 208 0.49 30.94 8.49
N SER A 209 0.20 31.04 9.78
CA SER A 209 0.58 32.23 10.58
C SER A 209 2.07 32.31 10.87
N VAL A 210 2.77 31.18 10.91
CA VAL A 210 4.22 31.10 11.14
C VAL A 210 4.98 31.19 9.81
N HIS A 211 4.52 30.44 8.80
CA HIS A 211 5.29 30.26 7.55
C HIS A 211 4.82 31.16 6.39
N GLY A 212 3.71 31.86 6.56
CA GLY A 212 3.11 32.65 5.46
C GLY A 212 2.37 31.77 4.45
N PRO A 213 1.87 32.39 3.35
CA PRO A 213 0.95 31.71 2.44
C PRO A 213 1.63 30.81 1.40
N THR A 214 2.96 30.92 1.22
CA THR A 214 3.69 30.24 0.14
C THR A 214 4.75 29.28 0.64
N THR A 215 5.07 28.29 -0.21
CA THR A 215 6.19 27.37 0.00
C THR A 215 7.54 28.11 -0.01
N TRP A 216 8.54 27.53 0.66
CA TRP A 216 9.91 28.08 0.66
C TRP A 216 10.94 27.10 0.07
N ILE A 217 10.56 25.84 -0.17
CA ILE A 217 11.47 24.84 -0.72
C ILE A 217 11.43 24.85 -2.25
N SER A 218 12.61 24.87 -2.85
CA SER A 218 12.86 24.59 -4.25
C SER A 218 13.67 23.32 -4.37
N ASP A 219 13.07 22.26 -4.91
CA ASP A 219 13.70 20.95 -5.05
C ASP A 219 13.78 20.54 -6.53
N PRO A 220 14.98 20.39 -7.12
CA PRO A 220 15.11 19.97 -8.52
C PRO A 220 14.61 18.54 -8.77
N ALA A 221 14.56 17.68 -7.74
CA ALA A 221 14.01 16.33 -7.82
C ALA A 221 12.48 16.31 -7.66
N ASN A 222 11.85 17.41 -7.24
CA ASN A 222 10.43 17.50 -6.91
C ASN A 222 9.95 16.34 -5.99
N ASN A 223 10.78 15.96 -5.03
CA ASN A 223 10.56 14.81 -4.14
C ASN A 223 10.71 15.22 -2.67
N PHE A 224 9.77 16.03 -2.19
CA PHE A 224 9.71 16.48 -0.80
C PHE A 224 8.26 16.59 -0.32
N MET A 225 8.07 16.60 0.99
CA MET A 225 6.84 16.91 1.69
C MET A 225 7.13 17.93 2.80
N TYR A 226 6.14 18.76 3.12
CA TYR A 226 6.20 19.49 4.39
C TYR A 226 5.74 18.60 5.52
N GLU A 227 6.37 18.74 6.68
CA GLU A 227 6.10 17.93 7.87
C GLU A 227 5.54 18.81 8.98
N ALA A 228 4.46 18.34 9.64
CA ALA A 228 3.82 19.03 10.75
C ALA A 228 3.46 18.08 11.89
N HIS A 229 3.33 18.64 13.09
CA HIS A 229 2.90 17.96 14.32
C HIS A 229 1.58 18.53 14.83
N GLN A 230 0.76 17.69 15.49
CA GLN A 230 -0.50 18.16 16.07
C GLN A 230 -0.93 17.35 17.28
N TYR A 231 -1.04 18.03 18.42
CA TYR A 231 -1.65 17.49 19.64
C TYR A 231 -2.99 18.16 19.96
N PHE A 232 -3.76 17.63 20.94
CA PHE A 232 -5.16 17.99 21.15
C PHE A 232 -5.44 18.56 22.54
N ASP A 233 -4.43 18.65 23.40
CA ASP A 233 -4.48 19.38 24.67
C ASP A 233 -4.53 20.89 24.45
N SER A 234 -4.85 21.65 25.51
CA SER A 234 -5.10 23.09 25.40
C SER A 234 -3.87 23.90 24.99
N ASP A 235 -2.68 23.49 25.42
CA ASP A 235 -1.40 24.13 25.07
C ASP A 235 -0.69 23.49 23.87
N ASN A 236 -1.33 22.47 23.25
CA ASN A 236 -0.83 21.76 22.08
C ASN A 236 0.53 21.06 22.27
N SER A 237 0.90 20.80 23.52
CA SER A 237 2.22 20.24 23.87
C SER A 237 2.29 18.71 23.80
N GLY A 238 1.14 18.01 23.75
CA GLY A 238 1.09 16.55 23.86
C GLY A 238 1.37 16.03 25.27
N THR A 239 1.48 16.90 26.28
CA THR A 239 1.73 16.50 27.67
C THR A 239 0.46 16.10 28.42
N TYR A 240 -0.71 16.55 27.96
CA TYR A 240 -2.04 16.22 28.50
C TYR A 240 -2.11 16.36 30.03
N LYS A 241 -1.65 17.51 30.56
CA LYS A 241 -1.64 17.81 32.01
C LYS A 241 -3.04 17.91 32.60
N ARG A 242 -4.04 18.20 31.77
CA ARG A 242 -5.45 18.33 32.16
C ARG A 242 -6.20 17.04 31.84
N THR A 243 -7.22 16.75 32.65
CA THR A 243 -8.16 15.64 32.35
C THR A 243 -9.01 15.97 31.11
N TYR A 244 -9.64 14.97 30.51
CA TYR A 244 -10.56 15.17 29.39
C TYR A 244 -11.67 16.18 29.74
N ASP A 245 -12.26 16.09 30.95
CA ASP A 245 -13.32 17.01 31.39
C ASP A 245 -12.81 18.46 31.54
N GLN A 246 -11.58 18.65 32.01
CA GLN A 246 -10.97 19.98 32.09
C GLN A 246 -10.67 20.57 30.70
N GLU A 247 -10.25 19.75 29.74
CA GLU A 247 -10.08 20.18 28.34
C GLU A 247 -11.43 20.48 27.69
N LEU A 248 -12.44 19.63 27.92
CA LEU A 248 -13.79 19.81 27.39
C LEU A 248 -14.46 21.10 27.95
N ALA A 249 -14.22 21.42 29.22
CA ALA A 249 -14.72 22.66 29.81
C ALA A 249 -14.11 23.91 29.16
N GLY A 250 -12.88 23.81 28.64
CA GLY A 250 -12.21 24.87 27.88
C GLY A 250 -12.59 24.92 26.40
N ASN A 251 -13.03 23.80 25.85
CA ASN A 251 -13.42 23.68 24.44
C ASN A 251 -14.54 22.63 24.24
N ALA A 252 -15.77 23.11 24.11
CA ALA A 252 -16.94 22.24 23.90
C ALA A 252 -16.86 21.36 22.63
N ASN A 253 -16.01 21.72 21.65
CA ASN A 253 -15.80 20.99 20.41
C ASN A 253 -14.53 20.11 20.45
N LEU A 254 -14.11 19.67 21.64
CA LEU A 254 -12.87 18.89 21.81
C LEU A 254 -12.83 17.65 20.92
N ALA A 255 -13.95 16.96 20.72
CA ALA A 255 -14.02 15.77 19.87
C ALA A 255 -13.61 16.01 18.41
N THR A 256 -13.82 17.22 17.89
CA THR A 256 -13.47 17.61 16.50
C THR A 256 -12.31 18.59 16.42
N LEU A 257 -11.68 18.91 17.56
CA LEU A 257 -10.58 19.87 17.62
C LEU A 257 -9.42 19.51 16.69
N GLY A 258 -9.08 18.22 16.61
CA GLY A 258 -8.00 17.74 15.73
C GLY A 258 -8.25 18.02 14.26
N GLN A 259 -9.48 17.86 13.79
CA GLN A 259 -9.87 18.19 12.41
C GLN A 259 -9.68 19.68 12.12
N THR A 260 -10.15 20.54 13.04
CA THR A 260 -10.04 22.00 12.90
C THR A 260 -8.58 22.46 12.89
N ARG A 261 -7.75 21.88 13.78
CA ARG A 261 -6.34 22.24 13.89
C ARG A 261 -5.55 21.83 12.65
N VAL A 262 -5.72 20.59 12.19
CA VAL A 262 -4.96 20.09 11.03
C VAL A 262 -5.39 20.71 9.71
N ALA A 263 -6.64 21.18 9.61
CA ALA A 263 -7.15 21.84 8.41
C ALA A 263 -6.26 23.01 7.96
N GLN A 264 -5.66 23.77 8.90
CA GLN A 264 -4.74 24.86 8.59
C GLN A 264 -3.54 24.40 7.75
N PHE A 265 -2.97 23.25 8.08
CA PHE A 265 -1.84 22.68 7.35
C PHE A 265 -2.29 22.01 6.05
N VAL A 266 -3.40 21.25 6.07
CA VAL A 266 -3.96 20.57 4.91
C VAL A 266 -4.34 21.58 3.81
N ASP A 267 -5.05 22.64 4.17
CA ASP A 267 -5.49 23.67 3.24
C ASP A 267 -4.29 24.43 2.65
N TRP A 268 -3.27 24.70 3.48
CA TRP A 268 -2.04 25.33 3.02
C TRP A 268 -1.28 24.43 2.02
N CYS A 269 -1.14 23.15 2.29
CA CYS A 269 -0.51 22.19 1.38
C CYS A 269 -1.28 22.10 0.06
N ASN A 270 -2.60 21.96 0.12
CA ASN A 270 -3.46 21.86 -1.07
C ASN A 270 -3.40 23.14 -1.89
N GLY A 271 -3.47 24.30 -1.25
CA GLY A 271 -3.38 25.62 -1.91
C GLY A 271 -2.04 25.87 -2.61
N ASN A 272 -0.97 25.25 -2.13
CA ASN A 272 0.36 25.34 -2.71
C ASN A 272 0.72 24.16 -3.65
N GLY A 273 -0.17 23.16 -3.80
CA GLY A 273 0.08 21.99 -4.65
C GLY A 273 1.21 21.08 -4.15
N VAL A 274 1.45 21.05 -2.81
CA VAL A 274 2.48 20.23 -2.18
C VAL A 274 1.86 19.18 -1.28
N LYS A 275 2.60 18.10 -1.00
CA LYS A 275 2.19 17.06 -0.06
C LYS A 275 2.55 17.43 1.37
N GLY A 276 1.74 16.93 2.33
CA GLY A 276 1.99 17.03 3.75
C GLY A 276 2.21 15.66 4.40
N PHE A 277 2.95 15.67 5.50
CA PHE A 277 3.18 14.54 6.39
C PHE A 277 2.88 14.97 7.82
N LEU A 278 2.16 14.14 8.58
CA LEU A 278 1.98 14.35 10.03
C LEU A 278 2.98 13.45 10.78
N GLY A 279 4.13 14.05 11.16
CA GLY A 279 5.23 13.36 11.84
C GLY A 279 4.89 12.91 13.24
N GLU A 280 4.08 13.72 13.95
CA GLU A 280 3.66 13.40 15.31
C GLU A 280 2.21 13.83 15.58
N PHE A 281 1.49 12.96 16.25
CA PHE A 281 0.20 13.18 16.89
C PHE A 281 -0.07 12.02 17.86
N GLY A 282 -0.82 12.26 18.91
CA GLY A 282 -1.11 11.18 19.85
C GLY A 282 -2.15 11.61 20.89
N VAL A 283 -2.77 10.62 21.53
CA VAL A 283 -3.75 10.82 22.61
C VAL A 283 -3.45 9.90 23.79
N PRO A 284 -3.76 10.32 25.03
CA PRO A 284 -3.57 9.45 26.18
C PRO A 284 -4.63 8.34 26.22
N ASN A 285 -4.27 7.21 26.83
CA ASN A 285 -5.17 6.07 27.07
C ASN A 285 -5.91 6.15 28.41
N THR A 286 -5.80 7.27 29.12
CA THR A 286 -6.39 7.46 30.45
C THR A 286 -7.89 7.71 30.45
N ASP A 287 -8.44 8.16 29.31
CA ASP A 287 -9.86 8.36 29.10
C ASP A 287 -10.25 7.93 27.67
N PRO A 288 -11.21 7.00 27.52
CA PRO A 288 -11.59 6.45 26.21
C PRO A 288 -12.16 7.49 25.24
N ARG A 289 -12.65 8.64 25.72
CA ARG A 289 -13.16 9.71 24.86
C ARG A 289 -12.08 10.33 23.98
N TRP A 290 -10.82 10.27 24.36
CA TRP A 290 -9.68 10.67 23.53
C TRP A 290 -9.57 9.85 22.25
N LEU A 291 -10.06 8.59 22.24
CA LEU A 291 -10.07 7.76 21.03
C LEU A 291 -10.99 8.32 19.95
N THR A 292 -12.07 9.01 20.33
CA THR A 292 -12.94 9.70 19.37
C THR A 292 -12.25 10.92 18.76
N VAL A 293 -11.45 11.65 19.55
CA VAL A 293 -10.63 12.76 19.01
C VAL A 293 -9.64 12.25 17.98
N LEU A 294 -8.97 11.14 18.28
CA LEU A 294 -8.02 10.49 17.37
C LEU A 294 -8.71 9.97 16.09
N ASP A 295 -9.86 9.32 16.20
CA ASP A 295 -10.63 8.77 15.08
C ASP A 295 -11.07 9.90 14.11
N ASN A 296 -11.59 10.99 14.65
CA ASN A 296 -11.98 12.16 13.87
C ASN A 296 -10.79 12.84 13.19
N PHE A 297 -9.66 13.00 13.89
CA PHE A 297 -8.44 13.57 13.33
C PHE A 297 -7.90 12.72 12.16
N LEU A 298 -7.80 11.41 12.36
CA LEU A 298 -7.33 10.51 11.31
C LEU A 298 -8.26 10.47 10.10
N SER A 299 -9.58 10.64 10.31
CA SER A 299 -10.54 10.77 9.21
C SER A 299 -10.25 11.99 8.33
N ALA A 300 -9.80 13.10 8.91
CA ALA A 300 -9.39 14.29 8.14
C ALA A 300 -8.10 14.02 7.34
N LEU A 301 -7.15 13.29 7.92
CA LEU A 301 -5.91 12.91 7.22
C LEU A 301 -6.17 11.89 6.10
N ASP A 302 -7.10 10.95 6.29
CA ASP A 302 -7.53 10.02 5.25
C ASP A 302 -8.12 10.77 4.05
N ALA A 303 -8.96 11.77 4.33
CA ALA A 303 -9.56 12.62 3.29
C ALA A 303 -8.52 13.47 2.53
N ALA A 304 -7.45 13.90 3.22
CA ALA A 304 -6.35 14.64 2.63
C ALA A 304 -5.34 13.75 1.88
N GLY A 305 -5.33 12.43 2.15
CA GLY A 305 -4.36 11.51 1.59
C GLY A 305 -2.93 11.70 2.12
N PHE A 306 -2.78 12.21 3.36
CA PHE A 306 -1.49 12.50 3.96
C PHE A 306 -0.92 11.29 4.69
N ASP A 307 0.37 11.04 4.54
CA ASP A 307 1.13 10.10 5.35
C ASP A 307 1.15 10.57 6.81
N ALA A 308 1.21 9.62 7.77
CA ALA A 308 1.25 10.00 9.18
C ALA A 308 1.89 8.94 10.08
N ALA A 309 2.61 9.38 11.13
CA ALA A 309 3.23 8.54 12.14
C ALA A 309 2.79 8.95 13.55
N TYR A 310 2.19 8.01 14.29
CA TYR A 310 1.68 8.24 15.65
C TYR A 310 2.81 8.38 16.67
N TRP A 311 2.72 9.35 17.59
CA TRP A 311 3.61 9.50 18.74
C TRP A 311 3.00 8.86 20.00
N ALA A 312 3.54 7.74 20.55
CA ALA A 312 4.69 7.01 20.03
C ALA A 312 4.60 5.53 20.41
N ALA A 313 5.48 4.76 19.84
CA ALA A 313 5.83 3.44 20.32
C ALA A 313 7.30 3.41 20.76
N GLY A 314 7.74 2.34 21.40
CA GLY A 314 9.10 2.15 21.88
C GLY A 314 9.14 1.36 23.18
N GLU A 315 10.10 0.48 23.29
CA GLU A 315 10.16 -0.51 24.39
C GLU A 315 10.48 0.12 25.76
N TRP A 316 11.02 1.34 25.78
CA TRP A 316 11.41 2.03 27.01
C TRP A 316 10.40 3.05 27.53
N TRP A 317 9.23 3.21 26.89
CA TRP A 317 8.21 4.17 27.35
C TRP A 317 7.53 3.80 28.69
N GLY A 318 7.57 2.51 29.09
CA GLY A 318 6.95 2.08 30.34
C GLY A 318 5.44 2.39 30.39
N SER A 319 5.05 3.28 31.31
CA SER A 319 3.66 3.68 31.56
C SER A 319 3.23 4.94 30.79
N TYR A 320 3.99 5.43 29.82
CA TYR A 320 3.65 6.61 29.05
C TYR A 320 2.25 6.50 28.41
N ALA A 321 1.39 7.49 28.72
CA ALA A 321 -0.04 7.41 28.39
C ALA A 321 -0.34 7.42 26.89
N LEU A 322 0.51 8.06 26.09
CA LEU A 322 0.37 8.10 24.63
C LEU A 322 0.96 6.84 23.97
N SER A 323 1.70 5.99 24.70
CA SER A 323 2.36 4.84 24.11
C SER A 323 1.39 3.83 23.53
N VAL A 324 1.63 3.45 22.27
CA VAL A 324 0.98 2.30 21.58
C VAL A 324 1.85 1.05 21.60
N GLN A 325 3.02 1.09 22.27
CA GLN A 325 3.83 -0.10 22.48
C GLN A 325 3.01 -1.17 23.20
N PRO A 326 2.91 -2.39 22.67
CA PRO A 326 2.12 -3.46 23.29
C PRO A 326 2.66 -3.84 24.66
N GLN A 327 1.76 -4.25 25.55
CA GLN A 327 2.09 -4.70 26.90
C GLN A 327 2.36 -6.21 26.95
N SER A 328 2.79 -6.69 28.11
CA SER A 328 2.95 -8.12 28.42
C SER A 328 3.66 -8.89 27.31
N SER A 329 4.86 -8.45 26.97
CA SER A 329 5.68 -9.09 25.94
C SER A 329 4.98 -9.20 24.57
N PHE A 330 4.32 -8.12 24.14
CA PHE A 330 3.63 -8.00 22.84
C PHE A 330 2.32 -8.81 22.71
N THR A 331 1.68 -9.16 23.81
CA THR A 331 0.42 -9.93 23.80
C THR A 331 -0.84 -9.09 24.02
N ILE A 332 -0.71 -7.85 24.53
CA ILE A 332 -1.84 -6.98 24.84
C ILE A 332 -1.68 -5.66 24.07
N ASP A 333 -2.60 -5.41 23.15
CA ASP A 333 -2.66 -4.18 22.37
C ASP A 333 -3.07 -2.99 23.25
N ARG A 334 -2.53 -1.81 22.96
CA ARG A 334 -3.00 -0.55 23.54
C ARG A 334 -4.28 -0.08 22.83
N PRO A 335 -5.22 0.60 23.52
CA PRO A 335 -6.52 0.95 22.92
C PRO A 335 -6.42 1.89 21.70
N GLN A 336 -5.42 2.78 21.65
CA GLN A 336 -5.20 3.66 20.51
C GLN A 336 -4.91 2.87 19.23
N LEU A 337 -4.29 1.68 19.32
CA LEU A 337 -3.95 0.86 18.16
C LEU A 337 -5.19 0.46 17.35
N ALA A 338 -6.29 0.14 18.02
CA ALA A 338 -7.54 -0.21 17.34
C ALA A 338 -8.06 0.95 16.46
N VAL A 339 -7.88 2.19 16.90
CA VAL A 339 -8.22 3.37 16.09
C VAL A 339 -7.25 3.52 14.92
N LEU A 340 -5.94 3.43 15.15
CA LEU A 340 -4.95 3.53 14.08
C LEU A 340 -5.22 2.51 12.96
N MET A 341 -5.57 1.27 13.32
CA MET A 341 -5.89 0.22 12.34
C MET A 341 -7.15 0.50 11.52
N LYS A 342 -8.10 1.30 12.01
CA LYS A 342 -9.25 1.73 11.21
C LYS A 342 -8.86 2.67 10.06
N HIS A 343 -7.73 3.37 10.19
CA HIS A 343 -7.26 4.40 9.27
C HIS A 343 -6.06 3.94 8.43
N LEU A 344 -5.87 2.62 8.31
CA LEU A 344 -4.88 2.06 7.37
C LEU A 344 -5.30 2.37 5.93
N PRO A 345 -4.34 2.58 5.02
CA PRO A 345 -4.64 2.77 3.62
C PRO A 345 -5.31 1.53 3.04
N PRO A 346 -6.16 1.69 2.02
CA PRO A 346 -6.68 0.56 1.29
C PRO A 346 -5.53 -0.29 0.72
N SER A 347 -5.66 -1.61 0.78
CA SER A 347 -4.66 -2.50 0.19
C SER A 347 -4.66 -2.38 -1.34
N ALA A 348 -3.54 -2.69 -1.98
CA ALA A 348 -3.53 -2.87 -3.43
C ALA A 348 -4.46 -4.04 -3.80
N PHE A 349 -5.35 -3.81 -4.78
CA PHE A 349 -6.26 -4.83 -5.29
C PHE A 349 -5.90 -5.16 -6.74
N THR A 350 -5.20 -6.27 -6.93
CA THR A 350 -4.73 -6.71 -8.23
C THR A 350 -5.75 -7.66 -8.85
N SER A 351 -6.33 -7.27 -9.98
CA SER A 351 -7.33 -8.05 -10.70
C SER A 351 -6.72 -8.68 -11.95
N VAL A 352 -6.91 -10.00 -12.10
CA VAL A 352 -6.43 -10.81 -13.25
C VAL A 352 -7.52 -11.73 -13.74
N SER A 353 -7.40 -12.27 -14.96
CA SER A 353 -8.31 -13.34 -15.42
C SER A 353 -8.28 -14.52 -14.45
N ALA A 354 -9.44 -15.06 -14.06
CA ALA A 354 -9.51 -16.19 -13.12
C ALA A 354 -8.89 -17.48 -13.71
N ALA A 355 -8.77 -17.58 -15.03
CA ALA A 355 -8.18 -18.72 -15.71
C ALA A 355 -6.69 -18.51 -16.07
N ASN A 356 -6.19 -17.27 -16.00
CA ASN A 356 -4.78 -16.95 -16.30
C ASN A 356 -4.25 -15.87 -15.34
N PRO A 357 -3.63 -16.24 -14.22
CA PRO A 357 -3.09 -15.29 -13.24
C PRO A 357 -1.99 -14.36 -13.78
N SER A 358 -1.36 -14.75 -14.91
CA SER A 358 -0.37 -13.89 -15.59
C SER A 358 -1.01 -12.97 -16.64
N GLY A 359 -2.32 -13.08 -16.87
CA GLY A 359 -3.05 -12.23 -17.79
C GLY A 359 -3.34 -10.85 -17.18
N TRP A 360 -3.23 -9.81 -17.99
CA TRP A 360 -3.39 -8.41 -17.57
C TRP A 360 -4.72 -7.78 -18.02
N ALA A 361 -5.59 -8.55 -18.69
CA ALA A 361 -6.89 -8.12 -19.18
C ALA A 361 -7.97 -9.16 -18.89
N ALA A 362 -9.21 -8.69 -18.81
CA ALA A 362 -10.43 -9.50 -18.74
C ALA A 362 -11.42 -9.05 -19.82
N ALA A 363 -12.43 -9.84 -20.11
CA ALA A 363 -13.51 -9.45 -21.02
C ALA A 363 -14.80 -9.16 -20.24
N LEU A 364 -15.80 -8.58 -20.93
CA LEU A 364 -17.15 -8.45 -20.38
C LEU A 364 -17.70 -9.83 -20.02
N ASP A 365 -18.49 -9.91 -18.97
CA ASP A 365 -19.07 -11.17 -18.44
C ASP A 365 -18.05 -12.30 -18.16
N SER A 366 -16.76 -11.98 -18.06
CA SER A 366 -15.72 -12.95 -17.71
C SER A 366 -15.46 -13.02 -16.21
N LEU A 367 -14.90 -14.15 -15.78
CA LEU A 367 -14.45 -14.38 -14.41
C LEU A 367 -13.09 -13.71 -14.14
N VAL A 368 -13.02 -12.98 -13.03
CA VAL A 368 -11.83 -12.28 -12.54
C VAL A 368 -11.51 -12.74 -11.13
N SER A 369 -10.24 -12.95 -10.83
CA SER A 369 -9.71 -13.10 -9.49
C SER A 369 -8.99 -11.82 -9.08
N GLY A 370 -9.45 -11.17 -8.00
CA GLY A 370 -8.82 -10.00 -7.40
C GLY A 370 -8.10 -10.39 -6.12
N TYR A 371 -6.85 -9.98 -5.96
CA TYR A 371 -5.99 -10.30 -4.82
C TYR A 371 -5.63 -9.05 -4.04
N GLY A 372 -5.54 -9.17 -2.71
CA GLY A 372 -5.19 -8.09 -1.79
C GLY A 372 -5.08 -8.60 -0.36
N SER A 373 -5.12 -7.71 0.61
CA SER A 373 -5.13 -8.07 2.04
C SER A 373 -6.27 -7.38 2.77
N GLY A 374 -6.90 -8.08 3.73
CA GLY A 374 -8.00 -7.52 4.52
C GLY A 374 -9.28 -7.21 3.71
N LEU A 375 -9.47 -7.85 2.54
CA LEU A 375 -10.56 -7.56 1.61
C LEU A 375 -11.94 -7.92 2.17
N ALA A 376 -12.04 -8.97 2.97
CA ALA A 376 -13.26 -9.42 3.64
C ALA A 376 -12.97 -9.96 5.03
N SER A 377 -13.97 -9.88 5.92
CA SER A 377 -13.86 -10.34 7.32
C SER A 377 -13.89 -11.87 7.45
N ALA A 378 -14.48 -12.58 6.47
CA ALA A 378 -14.59 -14.04 6.43
C ALA A 378 -14.67 -14.54 4.99
N THR A 379 -14.34 -15.82 4.78
CA THR A 379 -14.53 -16.46 3.48
C THR A 379 -16.01 -16.82 3.29
N GLN A 380 -16.61 -16.33 2.20
CA GLN A 380 -17.97 -16.67 1.79
C GLN A 380 -18.03 -16.95 0.29
N ARG A 381 -18.97 -17.81 -0.13
CA ARG A 381 -19.25 -18.14 -1.52
C ARG A 381 -20.72 -17.86 -1.84
N ALA A 382 -21.00 -17.42 -3.04
CA ALA A 382 -22.37 -17.29 -3.53
C ALA A 382 -23.06 -18.65 -3.60
N THR A 383 -24.30 -18.73 -3.14
CA THR A 383 -25.13 -19.96 -3.13
C THR A 383 -26.37 -19.85 -3.97
N SER A 384 -26.57 -18.70 -4.64
CA SER A 384 -27.75 -18.43 -5.46
C SER A 384 -27.40 -17.76 -6.78
N LEU A 385 -28.27 -17.89 -7.75
CA LEU A 385 -28.28 -17.13 -9.00
C LEU A 385 -29.55 -16.26 -9.07
N PRO A 386 -29.47 -15.04 -9.61
CA PRO A 386 -28.23 -14.37 -10.07
C PRO A 386 -27.23 -14.15 -8.96
N LEU A 387 -25.94 -14.07 -9.30
CA LEU A 387 -24.87 -13.82 -8.33
C LEU A 387 -25.13 -12.51 -7.57
N PRO A 388 -24.93 -12.49 -6.24
CA PRO A 388 -25.10 -11.29 -5.44
C PRO A 388 -24.00 -10.26 -5.73
N THR A 389 -24.30 -8.98 -5.59
CA THR A 389 -23.31 -7.88 -5.66
C THR A 389 -22.76 -7.51 -4.29
N THR A 390 -23.28 -8.13 -3.21
CA THR A 390 -22.79 -8.00 -1.83
C THR A 390 -22.69 -9.40 -1.24
N LEU A 391 -21.52 -9.75 -0.73
CA LEU A 391 -21.27 -11.06 -0.11
C LEU A 391 -20.40 -10.85 1.14
N GLY A 392 -20.92 -11.24 2.33
CA GLY A 392 -20.20 -11.04 3.59
C GLY A 392 -19.84 -9.56 3.86
N ASN A 393 -20.78 -8.64 3.62
CA ASN A 393 -20.59 -7.18 3.69
C ASN A 393 -19.52 -6.62 2.72
N THR A 394 -19.04 -7.46 1.78
CA THR A 394 -18.03 -7.07 0.80
C THR A 394 -18.69 -6.77 -0.55
N GLN A 395 -18.23 -5.71 -1.21
CA GLN A 395 -18.63 -5.26 -2.54
C GLN A 395 -17.39 -4.93 -3.37
N VAL A 396 -17.48 -5.12 -4.68
CA VAL A 396 -16.51 -4.60 -5.65
C VAL A 396 -17.23 -3.60 -6.55
N GLU A 397 -16.90 -2.33 -6.42
CA GLU A 397 -17.39 -1.25 -7.29
C GLU A 397 -16.40 -1.07 -8.43
N LEU A 398 -16.88 -1.17 -9.66
CA LEU A 398 -16.10 -0.94 -10.87
C LEU A 398 -16.54 0.37 -11.50
N THR A 399 -15.56 1.21 -11.92
CA THR A 399 -15.81 2.47 -12.62
C THR A 399 -15.08 2.45 -13.95
N ASP A 400 -15.80 2.56 -15.05
CA ASP A 400 -15.21 2.57 -16.39
C ASP A 400 -14.72 3.96 -16.84
N SER A 401 -14.12 4.03 -18.03
CA SER A 401 -13.58 5.27 -18.59
C SER A 401 -14.63 6.35 -18.89
N ASN A 402 -15.91 6.00 -18.93
CA ASN A 402 -17.03 6.93 -19.10
C ASN A 402 -17.57 7.42 -17.74
N GLY A 403 -17.01 6.94 -16.63
CA GLY A 403 -17.47 7.26 -15.28
C GLY A 403 -18.68 6.45 -14.81
N TRP A 404 -19.11 5.43 -15.58
CA TRP A 404 -20.19 4.55 -15.15
C TRP A 404 -19.73 3.64 -14.01
N LYS A 405 -20.47 3.68 -12.91
CA LYS A 405 -20.20 2.91 -11.69
C LYS A 405 -21.19 1.77 -11.55
N VAL A 406 -20.69 0.59 -11.27
CA VAL A 406 -21.51 -0.60 -11.10
C VAL A 406 -20.88 -1.56 -10.08
N LEU A 407 -21.72 -2.26 -9.30
CA LEU A 407 -21.26 -3.31 -8.41
C LEU A 407 -21.11 -4.62 -9.18
N ALA A 408 -19.94 -5.22 -9.09
CA ALA A 408 -19.65 -6.50 -9.74
C ALA A 408 -20.39 -7.67 -9.05
N PRO A 409 -20.96 -8.62 -9.81
CA PRO A 409 -21.47 -9.87 -9.26
C PRO A 409 -20.35 -10.71 -8.64
N LEU A 410 -20.54 -11.17 -7.39
CA LEU A 410 -19.53 -11.85 -6.59
C LEU A 410 -19.75 -13.36 -6.58
N VAL A 411 -18.68 -14.11 -6.78
CA VAL A 411 -18.65 -15.59 -6.70
C VAL A 411 -18.13 -16.02 -5.33
N MET A 412 -17.05 -15.39 -4.87
CA MET A 412 -16.40 -15.68 -3.59
C MET A 412 -15.71 -14.45 -3.06
N VAL A 413 -15.69 -14.29 -1.73
CA VAL A 413 -14.89 -13.31 -1.01
C VAL A 413 -14.09 -13.99 0.09
N SER A 414 -12.89 -13.49 0.35
CA SER A 414 -12.02 -13.86 1.47
C SER A 414 -11.14 -12.68 1.85
N SER A 415 -10.35 -12.79 2.92
CA SER A 415 -9.42 -11.74 3.31
C SER A 415 -8.32 -11.46 2.28
N ALA A 416 -7.98 -12.45 1.43
CA ALA A 416 -6.88 -12.36 0.46
C ALA A 416 -7.34 -12.37 -1.00
N GLN A 417 -8.57 -12.81 -1.30
CA GLN A 417 -9.05 -13.02 -2.67
C GLN A 417 -10.54 -12.77 -2.80
N ILE A 418 -10.94 -12.13 -3.89
CA ILE A 418 -12.33 -11.98 -4.34
C ILE A 418 -12.44 -12.48 -5.77
N ASN A 419 -13.40 -13.38 -6.03
CA ASN A 419 -13.74 -13.80 -7.40
C ASN A 419 -15.05 -13.12 -7.80
N TYR A 420 -15.04 -12.44 -8.94
CA TYR A 420 -16.18 -11.65 -9.43
C TYR A 420 -16.31 -11.69 -10.95
N LEU A 421 -17.43 -11.23 -11.46
CA LEU A 421 -17.64 -11.05 -12.90
C LEU A 421 -17.44 -9.60 -13.31
N VAL A 422 -16.85 -9.37 -14.46
CA VAL A 422 -16.91 -8.06 -15.13
C VAL A 422 -18.32 -7.85 -15.63
N PRO A 423 -19.05 -6.79 -15.19
CA PRO A 423 -20.43 -6.56 -15.65
C PRO A 423 -20.51 -6.31 -17.15
N ALA A 424 -21.58 -6.82 -17.78
CA ALA A 424 -21.91 -6.50 -19.15
C ALA A 424 -22.15 -4.98 -19.32
N GLY A 425 -21.82 -4.45 -20.48
CA GLY A 425 -22.08 -3.04 -20.82
C GLY A 425 -21.06 -2.03 -20.34
N MET A 426 -20.02 -2.44 -19.61
CA MET A 426 -18.89 -1.55 -19.28
C MET A 426 -18.14 -1.10 -20.54
N ALA A 427 -17.63 0.12 -20.54
CA ALA A 427 -16.74 0.60 -21.59
C ALA A 427 -15.43 -0.19 -21.58
N LEU A 428 -14.93 -0.50 -22.79
CA LEU A 428 -13.64 -1.16 -22.94
C LEU A 428 -12.50 -0.21 -22.55
N GLY A 429 -11.41 -0.78 -22.05
CA GLY A 429 -10.23 -0.03 -21.63
C GLY A 429 -9.96 -0.16 -20.14
N ARG A 430 -9.45 0.91 -19.54
CA ARG A 430 -9.15 0.96 -18.10
C ARG A 430 -10.44 1.04 -17.29
N VAL A 431 -10.53 0.22 -16.28
CA VAL A 431 -11.59 0.20 -15.27
C VAL A 431 -10.93 0.33 -13.89
N ASP A 432 -11.38 1.27 -13.09
CA ASP A 432 -10.95 1.39 -11.70
C ASP A 432 -11.81 0.45 -10.83
N ALA A 433 -11.16 -0.30 -9.95
CA ALA A 433 -11.79 -1.26 -9.06
C ALA A 433 -11.61 -0.82 -7.60
N LEU A 434 -12.70 -0.79 -6.85
CA LEU A 434 -12.74 -0.37 -5.46
C LEU A 434 -13.47 -1.42 -4.63
N VAL A 435 -12.78 -1.98 -3.63
CA VAL A 435 -13.35 -2.98 -2.72
C VAL A 435 -13.82 -2.29 -1.45
N ARG A 436 -15.09 -2.52 -1.09
CA ARG A 436 -15.67 -2.09 0.18
C ARG A 436 -16.01 -3.29 1.06
N ASN A 437 -15.70 -3.18 2.36
CA ASN A 437 -16.18 -4.12 3.38
C ASN A 437 -16.86 -3.31 4.48
N ALA A 438 -18.11 -3.64 4.78
CA ALA A 438 -18.96 -2.89 5.72
C ALA A 438 -18.97 -1.36 5.44
N GLY A 439 -19.02 -0.97 4.17
CA GLY A 439 -19.02 0.42 3.71
C GLY A 439 -17.64 1.09 3.64
N LYS A 440 -16.60 0.55 4.30
CA LYS A 440 -15.24 1.08 4.27
C LYS A 440 -14.50 0.60 3.01
N VAL A 441 -13.72 1.47 2.37
CA VAL A 441 -12.80 1.09 1.29
C VAL A 441 -11.62 0.33 1.89
N VAL A 442 -11.44 -0.92 1.46
CA VAL A 442 -10.37 -1.81 1.95
C VAL A 442 -9.39 -2.23 0.86
N GLY A 443 -9.71 -1.97 -0.41
CA GLY A 443 -8.82 -2.26 -1.52
C GLY A 443 -9.09 -1.36 -2.73
N THR A 444 -8.04 -0.99 -3.45
CA THR A 444 -8.12 -0.21 -4.68
C THR A 444 -7.18 -0.76 -5.75
N GLY A 445 -7.61 -0.74 -7.00
CA GLY A 445 -6.81 -1.23 -8.10
C GLY A 445 -7.38 -0.86 -9.46
N THR A 446 -6.83 -1.46 -10.49
CA THR A 446 -7.30 -1.25 -11.87
C THR A 446 -7.38 -2.58 -12.59
N LEU A 447 -8.28 -2.65 -13.57
CA LEU A 447 -8.46 -3.77 -14.49
C LEU A 447 -8.52 -3.21 -15.89
N ARG A 448 -7.96 -3.92 -16.87
CA ARG A 448 -8.20 -3.64 -18.29
C ARG A 448 -9.29 -4.54 -18.83
N VAL A 449 -10.33 -3.95 -19.38
CA VAL A 449 -11.45 -4.67 -20.01
C VAL A 449 -11.32 -4.58 -21.53
N GLU A 450 -11.42 -5.73 -22.19
CA GLU A 450 -11.34 -5.86 -23.64
C GLU A 450 -12.58 -6.62 -24.17
N LYS A 451 -12.84 -6.55 -25.47
CA LYS A 451 -13.97 -7.29 -26.08
C LYS A 451 -13.82 -8.79 -25.86
N VAL A 452 -12.62 -9.31 -26.13
CA VAL A 452 -12.22 -10.68 -25.81
C VAL A 452 -10.84 -10.68 -25.14
N ALA A 453 -10.69 -11.51 -24.12
CA ALA A 453 -9.46 -11.76 -23.39
C ALA A 453 -9.41 -13.25 -23.03
N PRO A 454 -9.15 -14.14 -24.02
CA PRO A 454 -9.32 -15.57 -23.87
C PRO A 454 -8.34 -16.14 -22.84
N ALA A 455 -8.85 -16.91 -21.91
CA ALA A 455 -8.06 -17.67 -20.95
C ALA A 455 -8.73 -19.03 -20.69
N LEU A 456 -7.93 -20.08 -20.56
CA LEU A 456 -8.36 -21.45 -20.32
C LEU A 456 -7.97 -21.89 -18.91
N PHE A 457 -8.88 -22.58 -18.22
CA PHE A 457 -8.60 -23.10 -16.88
C PHE A 457 -7.65 -24.29 -16.92
N THR A 458 -6.79 -24.38 -15.90
CA THR A 458 -5.90 -25.51 -15.66
C THR A 458 -6.35 -26.29 -14.43
N ALA A 459 -6.06 -27.59 -14.38
CA ALA A 459 -6.42 -28.45 -13.27
C ALA A 459 -5.74 -28.01 -11.94
N ASN A 460 -4.56 -27.36 -12.05
CA ASN A 460 -3.82 -26.83 -10.89
C ASN A 460 -4.17 -25.37 -10.55
N ALA A 461 -5.09 -24.74 -11.28
CA ALA A 461 -5.50 -23.35 -11.08
C ALA A 461 -4.37 -22.31 -11.13
N ASP A 462 -3.25 -22.62 -11.81
CA ASP A 462 -2.04 -21.79 -11.93
C ASP A 462 -1.91 -21.13 -13.32
N GLY A 463 -2.84 -21.42 -14.23
CA GLY A 463 -2.83 -20.93 -15.60
C GLY A 463 -1.83 -21.64 -16.51
N GLN A 464 -1.23 -22.75 -16.08
CA GLN A 464 -0.21 -23.50 -16.83
C GLN A 464 -0.41 -25.03 -16.70
N GLY A 465 0.16 -25.78 -17.63
CA GLY A 465 0.18 -27.24 -17.58
C GLY A 465 -1.13 -27.90 -17.99
N VAL A 466 -1.58 -28.91 -17.25
CA VAL A 466 -2.68 -29.75 -17.68
C VAL A 466 -4.03 -29.01 -17.69
N ALA A 467 -4.81 -29.20 -18.75
CA ALA A 467 -6.10 -28.55 -18.92
C ALA A 467 -7.12 -28.98 -17.86
N ALA A 468 -7.94 -28.04 -17.39
CA ALA A 468 -9.22 -28.36 -16.75
C ALA A 468 -10.25 -28.65 -17.86
N ALA A 469 -10.33 -29.90 -18.28
CA ALA A 469 -11.09 -30.34 -19.45
C ALA A 469 -11.72 -31.72 -19.24
N GLN A 470 -12.62 -32.09 -20.12
CA GLN A 470 -13.23 -33.42 -20.18
C GLN A 470 -13.26 -33.92 -21.60
N ILE A 471 -13.23 -35.24 -21.77
CA ILE A 471 -13.54 -35.90 -23.01
C ILE A 471 -14.98 -36.44 -22.96
N VAL A 472 -15.76 -36.16 -23.98
CA VAL A 472 -17.02 -36.88 -24.24
C VAL A 472 -16.75 -37.95 -25.28
N ARG A 473 -16.79 -39.19 -24.84
CA ARG A 473 -16.71 -40.35 -25.75
C ARG A 473 -18.11 -40.70 -26.24
N VAL A 474 -18.31 -40.75 -27.56
CA VAL A 474 -19.52 -41.19 -28.18
C VAL A 474 -19.24 -42.52 -28.90
N ARG A 475 -19.85 -43.59 -28.43
CA ARG A 475 -19.70 -44.94 -28.99
C ARG A 475 -20.59 -45.15 -30.22
N SER A 476 -20.30 -46.18 -30.99
CA SER A 476 -21.07 -46.54 -32.21
C SER A 476 -22.58 -46.72 -31.97
N ASN A 477 -22.98 -47.16 -30.78
CA ASN A 477 -24.38 -47.29 -30.37
C ASN A 477 -25.01 -45.99 -29.84
N GLY A 478 -24.30 -44.86 -29.90
CA GLY A 478 -24.76 -43.57 -29.41
C GLY A 478 -24.59 -43.36 -27.91
N ALA A 479 -24.11 -44.33 -27.15
CA ALA A 479 -23.84 -44.17 -25.71
C ALA A 479 -22.71 -43.17 -25.48
N GLN A 480 -22.88 -42.29 -24.47
CA GLN A 480 -21.91 -41.25 -24.10
C GLN A 480 -21.32 -41.53 -22.72
N SER A 481 -20.02 -41.26 -22.59
CA SER A 481 -19.32 -41.23 -21.29
C SER A 481 -18.43 -40.01 -21.21
N TYR A 482 -18.28 -39.47 -19.96
CA TYR A 482 -17.38 -38.35 -19.66
C TYR A 482 -16.11 -38.88 -19.00
N GLU A 483 -14.97 -38.49 -19.54
CA GLU A 483 -13.66 -38.97 -19.11
C GLU A 483 -12.77 -37.78 -18.70
N PRO A 484 -12.04 -37.89 -17.57
CA PRO A 484 -11.12 -36.85 -17.18
C PRO A 484 -9.86 -36.85 -18.06
N VAL A 485 -9.20 -35.69 -18.19
CA VAL A 485 -7.90 -35.53 -18.87
C VAL A 485 -6.75 -35.26 -17.89
N ALA A 486 -7.06 -35.23 -16.61
CA ALA A 486 -6.12 -34.97 -15.53
C ALA A 486 -6.35 -35.95 -14.39
N GLN A 487 -5.28 -36.34 -13.70
CA GLN A 487 -5.32 -37.15 -12.49
C GLN A 487 -4.45 -36.55 -11.42
N ALA A 488 -4.81 -36.76 -10.14
CA ALA A 488 -4.00 -36.34 -9.01
C ALA A 488 -2.76 -37.22 -8.87
N ASP A 489 -1.58 -36.60 -8.78
CA ASP A 489 -0.31 -37.25 -8.43
C ASP A 489 0.00 -36.90 -6.97
N ALA A 490 -0.16 -37.90 -6.08
CA ALA A 490 0.08 -37.72 -4.65
C ALA A 490 1.56 -37.46 -4.33
N GLY A 491 2.50 -37.94 -5.16
CA GLY A 491 3.94 -37.74 -4.98
C GLY A 491 4.37 -36.30 -5.30
N GLN A 492 3.69 -35.66 -6.25
CA GLN A 492 3.95 -34.27 -6.65
C GLN A 492 2.98 -33.26 -6.00
N GLY A 493 1.91 -33.73 -5.35
CA GLY A 493 0.89 -32.88 -4.74
C GLY A 493 0.12 -32.00 -5.74
N LYS A 494 0.04 -32.42 -7.02
CA LYS A 494 -0.60 -31.68 -8.10
C LYS A 494 -1.28 -32.61 -9.10
N PHE A 495 -2.12 -32.02 -9.97
CA PHE A 495 -2.66 -32.73 -11.12
C PHE A 495 -1.62 -32.84 -12.23
N VAL A 496 -1.59 -34.03 -12.87
CA VAL A 496 -0.77 -34.34 -14.05
C VAL A 496 -1.67 -34.81 -15.20
N PRO A 497 -1.23 -34.73 -16.47
CA PRO A 497 -2.01 -35.22 -17.56
C PRO A 497 -2.36 -36.72 -17.41
N LEU A 498 -3.63 -37.07 -17.66
CA LEU A 498 -4.10 -38.46 -17.83
C LEU A 498 -4.13 -38.73 -19.31
N PRO A 499 -3.34 -39.72 -19.84
CA PRO A 499 -3.32 -40.00 -21.26
C PRO A 499 -4.70 -40.41 -21.80
N ILE A 500 -5.12 -39.72 -22.86
CA ILE A 500 -6.39 -39.98 -23.57
C ILE A 500 -6.19 -41.16 -24.47
N ASP A 501 -6.99 -42.22 -24.27
CA ASP A 501 -7.06 -43.38 -25.16
C ASP A 501 -8.22 -43.21 -26.13
N PHE A 502 -7.97 -43.40 -27.43
CA PHE A 502 -9.00 -43.30 -28.45
C PHE A 502 -9.97 -44.49 -28.48
N GLY A 503 -9.65 -45.64 -27.87
CA GLY A 503 -10.47 -46.81 -27.81
C GLY A 503 -10.79 -47.41 -29.18
N ASP A 504 -12.00 -47.95 -29.33
CA ASP A 504 -12.43 -48.59 -30.56
C ASP A 504 -12.41 -47.64 -31.80
N ALA A 505 -12.15 -48.19 -32.99
CA ALA A 505 -12.05 -47.41 -34.21
C ALA A 505 -13.33 -46.61 -34.56
N SER A 506 -14.46 -47.05 -34.04
CA SER A 506 -15.78 -46.42 -34.22
C SER A 506 -16.10 -45.34 -33.17
N ASP A 507 -15.32 -45.21 -32.11
CA ASP A 507 -15.53 -44.20 -31.06
C ASP A 507 -15.13 -42.81 -31.55
N ARG A 508 -15.93 -41.82 -31.22
CA ARG A 508 -15.64 -40.40 -31.46
C ARG A 508 -15.39 -39.71 -30.12
N LEU A 509 -14.32 -38.95 -30.04
CA LEU A 509 -13.93 -38.24 -28.85
C LEU A 509 -14.09 -36.74 -29.05
N PHE A 510 -14.80 -36.09 -28.15
CA PHE A 510 -14.97 -34.63 -28.15
C PHE A 510 -14.30 -34.05 -26.93
N LEU A 511 -13.38 -33.12 -27.14
CA LEU A 511 -12.73 -32.36 -26.10
C LEU A 511 -13.63 -31.18 -25.70
N LEU A 512 -13.88 -31.05 -24.39
CA LEU A 512 -14.53 -29.91 -23.77
C LEU A 512 -13.46 -29.14 -22.94
N LEU A 513 -13.02 -27.99 -23.44
CA LEU A 513 -12.14 -27.09 -22.69
C LEU A 513 -12.98 -26.03 -22.01
N TYR A 514 -12.66 -25.73 -20.75
CA TYR A 514 -13.30 -24.66 -19.99
C TYR A 514 -12.38 -23.45 -19.87
N GLY A 515 -12.97 -22.25 -19.97
CA GLY A 515 -12.23 -20.99 -19.92
C GLY A 515 -13.12 -19.81 -19.56
N THR A 516 -12.63 -18.63 -19.81
CA THR A 516 -13.36 -17.37 -19.63
C THR A 516 -12.83 -16.30 -20.58
N GLY A 517 -13.67 -15.32 -20.90
CA GLY A 517 -13.27 -14.13 -21.65
C GLY A 517 -13.28 -14.25 -23.16
N PHE A 518 -14.00 -15.23 -23.74
CA PHE A 518 -14.08 -15.39 -25.20
C PHE A 518 -15.50 -15.60 -25.74
N ARG A 519 -16.55 -15.42 -24.94
CA ARG A 519 -17.96 -15.61 -25.39
C ARG A 519 -18.40 -14.62 -26.46
N ASP A 520 -17.80 -13.41 -26.48
CA ASP A 520 -18.14 -12.32 -27.42
C ASP A 520 -17.23 -12.31 -28.66
N LEU A 521 -16.72 -13.47 -29.05
CA LEU A 521 -15.95 -13.64 -30.29
C LEU A 521 -16.73 -13.19 -31.53
N ALA A 522 -16.02 -12.73 -32.55
CA ALA A 522 -16.64 -12.21 -33.77
C ALA A 522 -17.41 -13.26 -34.56
N GLY A 523 -17.07 -14.52 -34.37
CA GLY A 523 -17.69 -15.70 -35.02
C GLY A 523 -16.82 -16.93 -34.81
N LEU A 524 -17.35 -18.12 -35.06
CA LEU A 524 -16.61 -19.36 -34.86
C LEU A 524 -15.35 -19.45 -35.75
N ASP A 525 -15.38 -18.82 -36.92
CA ASP A 525 -14.25 -18.73 -37.86
C ASP A 525 -13.07 -17.93 -37.28
N ALA A 526 -13.33 -17.08 -36.28
CA ALA A 526 -12.29 -16.33 -35.55
C ALA A 526 -11.65 -17.14 -34.42
N ALA A 527 -12.13 -18.37 -34.14
CA ALA A 527 -11.58 -19.30 -33.17
C ALA A 527 -10.71 -20.36 -33.86
N SER A 528 -9.53 -20.60 -33.31
CA SER A 528 -8.65 -21.69 -33.78
C SER A 528 -8.07 -22.47 -32.60
N LEU A 529 -8.04 -23.80 -32.75
CA LEU A 529 -7.48 -24.71 -31.75
C LEU A 529 -6.37 -25.53 -32.38
N GLN A 530 -5.18 -25.46 -31.78
CA GLN A 530 -4.03 -26.28 -32.16
C GLN A 530 -3.72 -27.26 -31.03
N ILE A 531 -3.60 -28.55 -31.35
CA ILE A 531 -3.22 -29.60 -30.40
C ILE A 531 -1.99 -30.32 -30.99
N GLY A 532 -0.85 -30.16 -30.35
CA GLY A 532 0.43 -30.58 -30.92
C GLY A 532 0.71 -29.87 -32.25
N ALA A 533 0.92 -30.66 -33.32
CA ALA A 533 1.12 -30.14 -34.68
C ALA A 533 -0.19 -29.97 -35.45
N LEU A 534 -1.31 -30.41 -34.93
CA LEU A 534 -2.59 -30.46 -35.67
C LEU A 534 -3.49 -29.27 -35.37
N THR A 535 -4.06 -28.67 -36.41
CA THR A 535 -5.18 -27.73 -36.26
C THR A 535 -6.47 -28.54 -36.18
N VAL A 536 -7.19 -28.39 -35.08
CA VAL A 536 -8.42 -29.14 -34.79
C VAL A 536 -9.62 -28.21 -34.98
N PRO A 537 -10.62 -28.58 -35.78
CA PRO A 537 -11.81 -27.77 -36.00
C PRO A 537 -12.58 -27.54 -34.69
N VAL A 538 -12.89 -26.27 -34.38
CA VAL A 538 -13.73 -25.89 -33.26
C VAL A 538 -15.18 -25.98 -33.66
N SER A 539 -15.98 -26.79 -32.97
CA SER A 539 -17.41 -26.93 -33.22
C SER A 539 -18.27 -26.00 -32.38
N TYR A 540 -17.74 -25.52 -31.28
CA TYR A 540 -18.34 -24.52 -30.41
C TYR A 540 -17.26 -23.73 -29.67
N ALA A 541 -17.43 -22.43 -29.55
CA ALA A 541 -16.69 -21.56 -28.63
C ALA A 541 -17.65 -20.48 -28.13
N GLY A 542 -17.81 -20.33 -26.81
CA GLY A 542 -18.76 -19.38 -26.27
C GLY A 542 -19.17 -19.69 -24.84
N LYS A 543 -20.28 -19.07 -24.39
CA LYS A 543 -20.82 -19.16 -23.03
C LYS A 543 -21.16 -20.61 -22.66
N GLN A 544 -20.69 -21.07 -21.50
CA GLN A 544 -21.18 -22.29 -20.86
C GLN A 544 -22.50 -21.96 -20.13
N PRO A 545 -23.62 -22.66 -20.39
CA PRO A 545 -24.95 -22.19 -19.97
C PRO A 545 -25.22 -22.24 -18.47
N GLU A 546 -24.55 -23.13 -17.71
CA GLU A 546 -24.88 -23.40 -16.31
C GLU A 546 -24.12 -22.49 -15.35
N PHE A 547 -22.91 -22.06 -15.69
CA PHE A 547 -22.04 -21.33 -14.78
C PHE A 547 -21.76 -19.90 -15.29
N PRO A 548 -22.15 -18.86 -14.50
CA PRO A 548 -21.86 -17.47 -14.85
C PRO A 548 -20.36 -17.21 -15.04
N GLY A 549 -20.01 -16.54 -16.13
CA GLY A 549 -18.62 -16.20 -16.44
C GLY A 549 -17.79 -17.32 -17.05
N LEU A 550 -18.28 -18.56 -17.05
CA LEU A 550 -17.59 -19.70 -17.67
C LEU A 550 -17.86 -19.73 -19.18
N ASP A 551 -16.80 -19.94 -19.95
CA ASP A 551 -16.84 -20.18 -21.37
C ASP A 551 -16.36 -21.60 -21.69
N GLN A 552 -16.79 -22.15 -22.83
CA GLN A 552 -16.50 -23.52 -23.26
C GLN A 552 -16.07 -23.55 -24.71
N VAL A 553 -15.11 -24.43 -25.01
CA VAL A 553 -14.70 -24.79 -26.38
C VAL A 553 -14.96 -26.27 -26.58
N ASN A 554 -15.62 -26.64 -27.71
CA ASN A 554 -15.81 -28.02 -28.09
C ASN A 554 -15.09 -28.32 -29.42
N ALA A 555 -14.40 -29.45 -29.47
CA ALA A 555 -13.71 -29.90 -30.68
C ALA A 555 -13.68 -31.42 -30.73
N GLU A 556 -13.93 -32.00 -31.90
CA GLU A 556 -13.75 -33.44 -32.14
C GLU A 556 -12.25 -33.74 -32.29
N LEU A 557 -11.72 -34.68 -31.51
CA LEU A 557 -10.32 -35.06 -31.56
C LEU A 557 -10.02 -35.96 -32.74
N PRO A 558 -9.11 -35.57 -33.66
CA PRO A 558 -8.70 -36.46 -34.75
C PRO A 558 -7.85 -37.62 -34.21
N ARG A 559 -8.12 -38.83 -34.70
CA ARG A 559 -7.37 -40.05 -34.31
C ARG A 559 -5.87 -39.98 -34.60
N ALA A 560 -5.44 -39.06 -35.44
CA ALA A 560 -4.02 -38.79 -35.67
C ALA A 560 -3.27 -38.28 -34.45
N LEU A 561 -3.97 -37.97 -33.36
CA LEU A 561 -3.35 -37.64 -32.04
C LEU A 561 -3.02 -38.88 -31.22
N ALA A 562 -3.50 -40.07 -31.59
CA ALA A 562 -3.15 -41.33 -30.89
C ALA A 562 -1.62 -41.52 -30.89
N GLY A 563 -1.06 -41.85 -29.75
CA GLY A 563 0.39 -42.01 -29.57
C GLY A 563 1.23 -40.73 -29.55
N ALA A 564 0.60 -39.54 -29.58
CA ALA A 564 1.35 -38.28 -29.62
C ALA A 564 2.04 -37.93 -28.31
N GLY A 565 1.76 -38.66 -27.22
CA GLY A 565 2.30 -38.35 -25.89
C GLY A 565 1.76 -37.02 -25.35
N GLU A 566 2.55 -36.32 -24.55
CA GLU A 566 2.17 -35.01 -24.03
C GLU A 566 2.41 -33.92 -25.09
N VAL A 567 1.35 -33.19 -25.41
CA VAL A 567 1.35 -32.12 -26.42
C VAL A 567 0.75 -30.83 -25.92
N ALA A 568 1.18 -29.72 -26.49
CA ALA A 568 0.63 -28.42 -26.19
C ALA A 568 -0.74 -28.20 -26.83
N VAL A 569 -1.61 -27.50 -26.11
CA VAL A 569 -2.88 -26.97 -26.58
C VAL A 569 -2.81 -25.47 -26.66
N VAL A 570 -3.06 -24.91 -27.83
CA VAL A 570 -3.06 -23.45 -28.08
C VAL A 570 -4.42 -23.06 -28.67
N PHE A 571 -5.15 -22.23 -27.93
CA PHE A 571 -6.44 -21.69 -28.38
C PHE A 571 -6.29 -20.20 -28.68
N LYS A 572 -6.85 -19.75 -29.79
CA LYS A 572 -6.86 -18.35 -30.21
C LYS A 572 -8.26 -17.92 -30.59
N VAL A 573 -8.59 -16.68 -30.26
CA VAL A 573 -9.86 -16.03 -30.57
C VAL A 573 -9.61 -14.58 -30.96
N ASP A 574 -10.19 -14.14 -32.09
CA ASP A 574 -10.05 -12.76 -32.60
C ASP A 574 -8.56 -12.31 -32.63
N GLY A 575 -7.65 -13.19 -33.02
CA GLY A 575 -6.21 -12.94 -33.06
C GLY A 575 -5.48 -12.99 -31.72
N LYS A 576 -6.18 -13.14 -30.57
CA LYS A 576 -5.60 -13.24 -29.25
C LYS A 576 -5.39 -14.67 -28.80
N THR A 577 -4.27 -14.96 -28.20
CA THR A 577 -3.90 -16.31 -27.73
C THR A 577 -4.19 -16.44 -26.24
N ALA A 578 -4.91 -17.52 -25.85
CA ALA A 578 -5.07 -17.93 -24.46
C ALA A 578 -3.74 -18.47 -23.87
N ASN A 579 -3.70 -18.65 -22.56
CA ASN A 579 -2.61 -19.37 -21.91
C ASN A 579 -2.46 -20.79 -22.50
N ARG A 580 -1.22 -21.28 -22.53
CA ARG A 580 -0.87 -22.58 -23.11
C ARG A 580 -1.16 -23.70 -22.12
N LEU A 581 -1.89 -24.71 -22.57
CA LEU A 581 -2.21 -25.92 -21.81
C LEU A 581 -1.48 -27.15 -22.35
N ALA A 582 -1.58 -28.26 -21.63
CA ALA A 582 -1.10 -29.57 -22.03
C ALA A 582 -2.21 -30.63 -21.96
N LEU A 583 -2.18 -31.56 -22.91
CA LEU A 583 -2.92 -32.82 -22.92
C LEU A 583 -1.96 -33.95 -23.22
N ALA A 584 -2.27 -35.17 -22.78
CA ALA A 584 -1.52 -36.37 -23.15
C ALA A 584 -2.41 -37.36 -23.92
N PHE A 585 -1.82 -38.07 -24.85
CA PHE A 585 -2.49 -39.09 -25.68
C PHE A 585 -1.73 -40.41 -25.61
N HIS A 586 -2.49 -41.52 -25.47
CA HIS A 586 -1.97 -42.88 -25.45
C HIS A 586 -1.86 -43.46 -26.84
#